data_ea2b7309723797038b79c05ce2389a1c
#
_entry.id   ea2b7309723797038b79c05ce2389a1c
#
_cell.length_a   1.000
_cell.length_b   1.000
_cell.length_c   1.000
_cell.angle_alpha   90.00
_cell.angle_beta   90.00
_cell.angle_gamma   90.00
#
_symmetry.space_group_name_H-M   'P 1'
#
loop_
_entity.id
_entity.type
_entity.pdbx_description
1 polymer ?
#
loop_
_entity_poly.entity_id
_entity_poly.type
_entity_poly.pdbx_seq_one_letter_code
_entity_poly.pdbx_strand_id
1 'polypeptide(L)'
;MKEIKSNCSSEKIPTGTKEWADYNVNCIKGCYNNCRYCYAMCMAKRFGRATNTTWKNMIIREDVVNKQFRKFSGRVMFPSSHDIIDLPDFEEACFTVLEKLLKSGNEVLVTTKPRLAIIKKIDTKFSEYKEQIQFRFTITSSDDQLLKFWEPNAPLFQERLKSLQFAFKKGYKTSVSIEPFLDYDPKPLVDTISPYVTESIWLGVMNYIPRNNVRKADVSYYDSIRKNYSDMHLKEIYETFNACPKIRWKDSIKTKLNLIE
;
A
#
# COMPACT_ATOMS: atom_id res chain seq x y z
N MET A 1 -36.45 -20.44 34.45
CA MET A 1 -35.03 -20.18 34.16
C MET A 1 -34.93 -19.86 32.66
N LYS A 2 -34.70 -18.60 32.31
CA LYS A 2 -34.48 -18.20 30.90
C LYS A 2 -32.97 -18.34 30.63
N GLU A 3 -32.62 -19.20 29.68
CA GLU A 3 -31.25 -19.32 29.18
C GLU A 3 -30.82 -18.01 28.53
N ILE A 4 -29.75 -17.41 29.06
CA ILE A 4 -29.07 -16.28 28.47
C ILE A 4 -28.19 -16.86 27.35
N LYS A 5 -28.64 -16.75 26.08
CA LYS A 5 -27.81 -17.02 24.93
C LYS A 5 -26.73 -15.94 24.88
N SER A 6 -25.50 -16.29 25.22
CA SER A 6 -24.30 -15.45 24.99
C SER A 6 -24.07 -15.33 23.47
N ASN A 7 -24.45 -14.20 22.91
CA ASN A 7 -24.03 -13.81 21.56
C ASN A 7 -22.53 -13.46 21.61
N CYS A 8 -21.68 -14.46 21.56
CA CYS A 8 -20.27 -14.24 21.22
C CYS A 8 -20.18 -14.03 19.70
N SER A 9 -20.36 -12.78 19.26
CA SER A 9 -20.02 -12.39 17.90
C SER A 9 -18.50 -12.45 17.79
N SER A 10 -17.96 -13.48 17.16
CA SER A 10 -16.55 -13.51 16.76
C SER A 10 -16.30 -12.31 15.84
N GLU A 11 -15.67 -11.26 16.36
CA GLU A 11 -15.23 -10.13 15.53
C GLU A 11 -14.30 -10.69 14.47
N LYS A 12 -14.69 -10.56 13.21
CA LYS A 12 -13.87 -11.00 12.08
C LYS A 12 -12.58 -10.17 12.06
N ILE A 13 -11.45 -10.82 12.18
CA ILE A 13 -10.15 -10.18 12.09
C ILE A 13 -10.05 -9.41 10.76
N PRO A 14 -9.74 -8.10 10.80
CA PRO A 14 -9.61 -7.32 9.58
C PRO A 14 -8.55 -7.88 8.64
N THR A 15 -8.85 -7.95 7.35
CA THR A 15 -7.92 -8.44 6.31
C THR A 15 -7.77 -7.42 5.17
N GLY A 16 -6.69 -7.52 4.42
CA GLY A 16 -6.41 -6.64 3.29
C GLY A 16 -6.27 -5.17 3.71
N THR A 17 -6.94 -4.26 2.99
CA THR A 17 -6.88 -2.83 3.31
C THR A 17 -7.56 -2.45 4.62
N LYS A 18 -8.48 -3.30 5.10
CA LYS A 18 -9.17 -3.07 6.39
C LYS A 18 -8.26 -3.20 7.61
N GLU A 19 -7.09 -3.83 7.49
CA GLU A 19 -6.07 -3.78 8.54
C GLU A 19 -5.49 -2.37 8.73
N TRP A 20 -5.69 -1.48 7.76
CA TRP A 20 -5.07 -0.16 7.74
C TRP A 20 -6.05 0.99 7.91
N ALA A 21 -7.27 0.83 7.38
CA ALA A 21 -8.30 1.86 7.41
C ALA A 21 -9.70 1.26 7.26
N ASP A 22 -10.66 1.95 7.85
CA ASP A 22 -12.07 1.53 7.84
C ASP A 22 -12.74 1.80 6.49
N TYR A 23 -12.29 2.85 5.81
CA TYR A 23 -12.85 3.32 4.54
C TYR A 23 -11.79 3.45 3.47
N ASN A 24 -12.19 3.20 2.23
CA ASN A 24 -11.34 3.38 1.04
C ASN A 24 -12.00 4.36 0.08
N VAL A 25 -11.24 5.34 -0.39
CA VAL A 25 -11.67 6.26 -1.44
C VAL A 25 -10.70 6.16 -2.62
N ASN A 26 -11.24 6.09 -3.84
CA ASN A 26 -10.47 5.97 -5.08
C ASN A 26 -11.14 6.78 -6.17
N CYS A 27 -10.46 7.79 -6.71
CA CYS A 27 -10.98 8.67 -7.75
C CYS A 27 -10.48 8.34 -9.17
N ILE A 28 -9.69 7.28 -9.31
CA ILE A 28 -9.16 6.84 -10.59
C ILE A 28 -9.43 5.33 -10.75
N LYS A 29 -9.84 4.90 -11.95
CA LYS A 29 -9.82 3.51 -12.39
C LYS A 29 -8.53 3.26 -13.16
N GLY A 30 -7.83 2.15 -12.88
CA GLY A 30 -6.52 1.87 -13.45
C GLY A 30 -5.38 2.51 -12.64
N CYS A 31 -4.14 2.20 -13.03
CA CYS A 31 -2.95 2.73 -12.37
C CYS A 31 -1.76 2.75 -13.33
N TYR A 32 -1.11 3.89 -13.45
CA TYR A 32 0.06 4.07 -14.31
C TYR A 32 1.23 3.16 -13.94
N ASN A 33 1.45 2.92 -12.64
CA ASN A 33 2.57 2.12 -12.15
C ASN A 33 2.57 0.69 -12.70
N ASN A 34 1.41 0.16 -13.09
CA ASN A 34 1.23 -1.13 -13.79
C ASN A 34 2.02 -2.29 -13.13
N CYS A 35 2.01 -2.35 -11.80
CA CYS A 35 2.75 -3.37 -11.03
C CYS A 35 2.28 -4.77 -11.40
N ARG A 36 3.21 -5.72 -11.63
CA ARG A 36 2.92 -7.09 -12.08
C ARG A 36 2.15 -7.92 -11.04
N TYR A 37 2.26 -7.56 -9.78
CA TYR A 37 1.58 -8.22 -8.65
C TYR A 37 0.30 -7.49 -8.19
N CYS A 38 -0.17 -6.48 -8.92
CA CYS A 38 -1.24 -5.58 -8.45
C CYS A 38 -2.55 -6.32 -8.18
N TYR A 39 -2.96 -6.37 -6.92
CA TYR A 39 -4.23 -6.99 -6.53
C TYR A 39 -5.44 -6.27 -7.13
N ALA A 40 -5.39 -4.93 -7.22
CA ALA A 40 -6.47 -4.13 -7.77
C ALA A 40 -6.66 -4.41 -9.26
N MET A 41 -5.57 -4.63 -10.01
CA MET A 41 -5.63 -5.09 -11.40
C MET A 41 -6.24 -6.49 -11.50
N CYS A 42 -5.82 -7.42 -10.64
CA CYS A 42 -6.37 -8.78 -10.60
C CYS A 42 -7.88 -8.76 -10.32
N MET A 43 -8.33 -7.95 -9.37
CA MET A 43 -9.75 -7.77 -9.06
C MET A 43 -10.51 -7.11 -10.23
N ALA A 44 -9.95 -6.07 -10.84
CA ALA A 44 -10.57 -5.42 -11.99
C ALA A 44 -10.74 -6.38 -13.17
N LYS A 45 -9.75 -7.24 -13.44
CA LYS A 45 -9.83 -8.30 -14.46
C LYS A 45 -10.88 -9.34 -14.12
N ARG A 46 -10.91 -9.83 -12.87
CA ARG A 46 -11.88 -10.82 -12.42
C ARG A 46 -13.33 -10.36 -12.63
N PHE A 47 -13.59 -9.06 -12.48
CA PHE A 47 -14.91 -8.46 -12.68
C PHE A 47 -15.11 -7.83 -14.08
N GLY A 48 -14.26 -8.14 -15.06
CA GLY A 48 -14.38 -7.65 -16.43
C GLY A 48 -14.21 -6.13 -16.62
N ARG A 49 -13.66 -5.42 -15.60
CA ARG A 49 -13.52 -3.95 -15.60
C ARG A 49 -12.24 -3.44 -16.26
N ALA A 50 -11.25 -4.32 -16.46
CA ALA A 50 -9.98 -4.01 -17.12
C ALA A 50 -9.34 -5.28 -17.70
N THR A 51 -8.38 -5.07 -18.60
CA THR A 51 -7.45 -6.10 -19.10
C THR A 51 -6.02 -5.75 -18.71
N ASN A 52 -5.04 -6.61 -19.02
CA ASN A 52 -3.63 -6.28 -18.83
C ASN A 52 -3.17 -5.06 -19.63
N THR A 53 -3.77 -4.83 -20.80
CA THR A 53 -3.42 -3.72 -21.68
C THR A 53 -4.13 -2.43 -21.30
N THR A 54 -5.35 -2.49 -20.78
CA THR A 54 -6.16 -1.32 -20.45
C THR A 54 -5.96 -0.84 -19.02
N TRP A 55 -5.34 -1.63 -18.12
CA TRP A 55 -5.14 -1.23 -16.73
C TRP A 55 -4.32 0.05 -16.54
N LYS A 56 -3.31 0.24 -17.36
CA LYS A 56 -2.47 1.44 -17.36
C LYS A 56 -3.16 2.68 -17.95
N ASN A 57 -4.26 2.49 -18.69
CA ASN A 57 -5.05 3.58 -19.24
C ASN A 57 -6.02 4.04 -18.14
N MET A 58 -5.57 5.02 -17.38
CA MET A 58 -6.33 5.53 -16.24
C MET A 58 -7.54 6.34 -16.70
N ILE A 59 -8.61 6.27 -15.89
CA ILE A 59 -9.85 7.02 -16.11
C ILE A 59 -10.23 7.71 -14.80
N ILE A 60 -10.40 9.02 -14.83
CA ILE A 60 -10.90 9.81 -13.70
C ILE A 60 -12.36 9.45 -13.44
N ARG A 61 -12.70 9.28 -12.21
CA ARG A 61 -14.05 9.04 -11.72
C ARG A 61 -14.68 10.37 -11.31
N GLU A 62 -15.31 11.03 -12.25
CA GLU A 62 -15.95 12.33 -12.04
C GLU A 62 -17.01 12.26 -10.93
N ASP A 63 -17.71 11.12 -10.82
CA ASP A 63 -18.67 10.87 -9.74
C ASP A 63 -18.04 10.95 -8.34
N VAL A 64 -16.77 10.56 -8.20
CA VAL A 64 -16.03 10.64 -6.93
C VAL A 64 -15.36 12.00 -6.76
N VAL A 65 -14.78 12.58 -7.81
CA VAL A 65 -14.14 13.89 -7.77
C VAL A 65 -15.15 14.98 -7.39
N ASN A 66 -16.35 14.91 -7.96
CA ASN A 66 -17.42 15.89 -7.70
C ASN A 66 -18.18 15.64 -6.40
N LYS A 67 -18.01 14.47 -5.78
CA LYS A 67 -18.70 14.12 -4.52
C LYS A 67 -18.25 15.03 -3.37
N GLN A 68 -19.21 15.38 -2.51
CA GLN A 68 -18.92 15.94 -1.19
C GLN A 68 -18.75 14.78 -0.18
N PHE A 69 -17.72 14.85 0.62
CA PHE A 69 -17.46 13.85 1.66
C PHE A 69 -17.97 14.37 3.00
N ARG A 70 -18.49 13.45 3.81
CA ARG A 70 -18.75 13.70 5.24
C ARG A 70 -17.54 13.28 6.07
N LYS A 71 -17.51 13.66 7.33
CA LYS A 71 -16.61 13.03 8.29
C LYS A 71 -17.03 11.57 8.48
N PHE A 72 -16.08 10.66 8.30
CA PHE A 72 -16.26 9.24 8.56
C PHE A 72 -15.96 8.92 10.04
N SER A 73 -16.50 7.81 10.54
CA SER A 73 -16.29 7.37 11.94
C SER A 73 -14.90 6.76 12.19
N GLY A 74 -14.12 6.52 11.12
CA GLY A 74 -12.78 5.92 11.19
C GLY A 74 -11.87 6.47 10.12
N ARG A 75 -10.67 5.93 10.05
CA ARG A 75 -9.62 6.34 9.11
C ARG A 75 -9.98 6.04 7.67
N VAL A 76 -9.68 6.97 6.78
CA VAL A 76 -9.86 6.83 5.33
C VAL A 76 -8.53 6.56 4.65
N MET A 77 -8.41 5.45 3.92
CA MET A 77 -7.29 5.18 3.03
C MET A 77 -7.54 5.83 1.66
N PHE A 78 -6.61 6.67 1.22
CA PHE A 78 -6.67 7.33 -0.07
C PHE A 78 -5.28 7.42 -0.71
N PRO A 79 -5.12 6.93 -1.93
CA PRO A 79 -5.96 5.94 -2.60
C PRO A 79 -5.61 4.50 -2.16
N SER A 80 -6.46 3.50 -2.48
CA SER A 80 -6.16 2.09 -2.21
C SER A 80 -5.97 1.23 -3.47
N SER A 81 -6.44 1.69 -4.64
CA SER A 81 -6.42 0.90 -5.88
C SER A 81 -5.70 1.57 -7.06
N HIS A 82 -5.25 2.80 -6.89
CA HIS A 82 -4.39 3.53 -7.83
C HIS A 82 -3.28 4.25 -7.09
N ASP A 83 -2.44 4.99 -7.77
CA ASP A 83 -1.42 5.83 -7.16
C ASP A 83 -1.67 7.31 -7.44
N ILE A 84 -1.01 8.19 -6.69
CA ILE A 84 -0.98 9.63 -6.96
C ILE A 84 0.24 9.90 -7.84
N ILE A 85 -0.01 10.34 -9.06
CA ILE A 85 1.05 10.52 -10.07
C ILE A 85 1.10 11.97 -10.55
N ASP A 86 2.23 12.34 -11.13
CA ASP A 86 2.57 13.68 -11.63
C ASP A 86 2.09 13.94 -13.07
N LEU A 87 0.91 13.43 -13.41
CA LEU A 87 0.20 13.78 -14.64
C LEU A 87 -0.91 14.79 -14.28
N PRO A 88 -0.95 15.98 -14.91
CA PRO A 88 -1.73 17.13 -14.43
C PRO A 88 -3.19 16.82 -14.07
N ASP A 89 -3.97 16.25 -14.98
CA ASP A 89 -5.40 15.99 -14.75
C ASP A 89 -5.63 14.95 -13.63
N PHE A 90 -4.77 13.92 -13.53
CA PHE A 90 -4.86 12.89 -12.50
C PHE A 90 -4.37 13.38 -11.14
N GLU A 91 -3.36 14.24 -11.13
CA GLU A 91 -2.88 14.93 -9.94
C GLU A 91 -3.97 15.83 -9.37
N GLU A 92 -4.59 16.66 -10.23
CA GLU A 92 -5.66 17.56 -9.84
C GLU A 92 -6.86 16.82 -9.27
N ALA A 93 -7.30 15.74 -9.92
CA ALA A 93 -8.37 14.88 -9.43
C ALA A 93 -8.06 14.31 -8.04
N CYS A 94 -6.84 13.81 -7.83
CA CYS A 94 -6.40 13.29 -6.53
C CYS A 94 -6.36 14.39 -5.46
N PHE A 95 -5.84 15.57 -5.79
CA PHE A 95 -5.72 16.68 -4.85
C PHE A 95 -7.08 17.25 -4.47
N THR A 96 -8.01 17.32 -5.44
CA THR A 96 -9.39 17.75 -5.19
C THR A 96 -10.09 16.81 -4.19
N VAL A 97 -9.95 15.49 -4.37
CA VAL A 97 -10.54 14.51 -3.44
C VAL A 97 -9.87 14.55 -2.08
N LEU A 98 -8.54 14.65 -2.03
CA LEU A 98 -7.80 14.75 -0.78
C LEU A 98 -8.22 16.01 0.00
N GLU A 99 -8.31 17.15 -0.66
CA GLU A 99 -8.76 18.40 -0.07
C GLU A 99 -10.16 18.28 0.55
N LYS A 100 -11.11 17.72 -0.19
CA LYS A 100 -12.48 17.50 0.29
C LYS A 100 -12.54 16.57 1.50
N LEU A 101 -11.71 15.51 1.53
CA LEU A 101 -11.61 14.60 2.68
C LEU A 101 -11.07 15.35 3.92
N LEU A 102 -10.01 16.13 3.74
CA LEU A 102 -9.37 16.88 4.83
C LEU A 102 -10.28 17.99 5.38
N LYS A 103 -10.90 18.80 4.48
CA LYS A 103 -11.87 19.85 4.88
C LYS A 103 -13.07 19.29 5.65
N SER A 104 -13.43 18.04 5.41
CA SER A 104 -14.50 17.35 6.16
C SER A 104 -14.03 16.77 7.51
N GLY A 105 -12.78 17.04 7.93
CA GLY A 105 -12.21 16.61 9.20
C GLY A 105 -11.85 15.13 9.27
N ASN A 106 -11.60 14.48 8.13
CA ASN A 106 -11.20 13.06 8.11
C ASN A 106 -9.72 12.88 8.38
N GLU A 107 -9.37 11.82 9.13
CA GLU A 107 -8.01 11.29 9.16
C GLU A 107 -7.75 10.48 7.90
N VAL A 108 -6.72 10.87 7.14
CA VAL A 108 -6.43 10.27 5.84
C VAL A 108 -5.09 9.55 5.87
N LEU A 109 -5.13 8.25 5.60
CA LEU A 109 -3.95 7.44 5.31
C LEU A 109 -3.63 7.56 3.82
N VAL A 110 -2.67 8.42 3.48
CA VAL A 110 -2.22 8.60 2.10
C VAL A 110 -1.26 7.47 1.74
N THR A 111 -1.70 6.57 0.86
CA THR A 111 -0.94 5.37 0.46
C THR A 111 -0.43 5.53 -0.97
N THR A 112 0.87 5.46 -1.17
CA THR A 112 1.49 5.70 -2.49
C THR A 112 2.86 5.02 -2.61
N LYS A 113 3.28 4.73 -3.83
CA LYS A 113 4.69 4.58 -4.21
C LYS A 113 5.21 5.99 -4.50
N PRO A 114 5.86 6.65 -3.54
CA PRO A 114 5.92 8.09 -3.52
C PRO A 114 6.83 8.67 -4.62
N ARG A 115 6.32 9.71 -5.27
CA ARG A 115 7.10 10.65 -6.09
C ARG A 115 7.40 11.88 -5.24
N LEU A 116 8.66 12.23 -5.11
CA LEU A 116 9.08 13.33 -4.23
C LEU A 116 8.40 14.65 -4.59
N ALA A 117 8.20 14.92 -5.88
CA ALA A 117 7.49 16.11 -6.35
C ALA A 117 6.05 16.17 -5.81
N ILE A 118 5.32 15.04 -5.87
CA ILE A 118 3.94 14.93 -5.35
C ILE A 118 3.92 15.15 -3.83
N ILE A 119 4.85 14.53 -3.08
CA ILE A 119 4.87 14.68 -1.62
C ILE A 119 5.15 16.14 -1.22
N LYS A 120 6.06 16.82 -1.94
CA LYS A 120 6.29 18.26 -1.74
C LYS A 120 5.06 19.12 -2.04
N LYS A 121 4.33 18.82 -3.11
CA LYS A 121 3.09 19.53 -3.47
C LYS A 121 2.00 19.31 -2.41
N ILE A 122 1.87 18.07 -1.86
CA ILE A 122 0.95 17.78 -0.75
C ILE A 122 1.33 18.62 0.47
N ASP A 123 2.61 18.67 0.85
CA ASP A 123 3.09 19.50 1.96
C ASP A 123 2.76 20.98 1.73
N THR A 124 3.04 21.51 0.53
CA THR A 124 2.76 22.91 0.22
C THR A 124 1.27 23.24 0.26
N LYS A 125 0.41 22.36 -0.28
CA LYS A 125 -1.03 22.65 -0.43
C LYS A 125 -1.83 22.33 0.83
N PHE A 126 -1.41 21.36 1.62
CA PHE A 126 -2.20 20.79 2.72
C PHE A 126 -1.48 20.83 4.08
N SER A 127 -0.46 21.68 4.25
CA SER A 127 0.31 21.77 5.51
C SER A 127 -0.55 22.08 6.73
N GLU A 128 -1.63 22.82 6.57
CA GLU A 128 -2.60 23.13 7.64
C GLU A 128 -3.34 21.88 8.16
N TYR A 129 -3.46 20.83 7.32
CA TYR A 129 -4.08 19.54 7.67
C TYR A 129 -3.07 18.46 8.07
N LYS A 130 -1.84 18.80 8.36
CA LYS A 130 -0.75 17.84 8.64
C LYS A 130 -1.14 16.76 9.64
N GLU A 131 -1.81 17.15 10.73
CA GLU A 131 -2.20 16.21 11.80
C GLU A 131 -3.25 15.19 11.35
N GLN A 132 -4.00 15.51 10.30
CA GLN A 132 -4.99 14.60 9.69
C GLN A 132 -4.36 13.67 8.65
N ILE A 133 -3.11 13.91 8.22
CA ILE A 133 -2.43 13.14 7.18
C ILE A 133 -1.42 12.20 7.82
N GLN A 134 -1.56 10.92 7.56
CA GLN A 134 -0.52 9.93 7.74
C GLN A 134 -0.08 9.41 6.37
N PHE A 135 1.21 9.48 6.07
CA PHE A 135 1.75 8.83 4.89
C PHE A 135 2.03 7.36 5.16
N ARG A 136 1.63 6.51 4.21
CA ARG A 136 2.08 5.13 4.10
C ARG A 136 2.74 4.91 2.74
N PHE A 137 4.05 4.94 2.74
CA PHE A 137 4.82 4.74 1.53
C PHE A 137 5.04 3.25 1.25
N THR A 138 4.75 2.82 0.02
CA THR A 138 5.07 1.47 -0.42
C THR A 138 6.50 1.45 -0.94
N ILE A 139 7.39 0.75 -0.22
CA ILE A 139 8.80 0.58 -0.55
C ILE A 139 9.10 -0.92 -0.47
N THR A 140 9.05 -1.61 -1.59
CA THR A 140 9.00 -3.07 -1.67
C THR A 140 10.36 -3.74 -1.79
N SER A 141 11.39 -2.97 -2.15
CA SER A 141 12.79 -3.41 -2.28
C SER A 141 13.73 -2.21 -2.29
N SER A 142 14.99 -2.43 -1.97
CA SER A 142 16.10 -1.51 -2.25
C SER A 142 16.82 -1.81 -3.57
N ASP A 143 16.51 -2.92 -4.22
CA ASP A 143 17.06 -3.31 -5.53
C ASP A 143 16.24 -2.73 -6.68
N ASP A 144 16.83 -1.78 -7.39
CA ASP A 144 16.19 -1.11 -8.54
C ASP A 144 15.93 -2.06 -9.72
N GLN A 145 16.63 -3.19 -9.85
CA GLN A 145 16.35 -4.17 -10.91
C GLN A 145 15.06 -4.94 -10.58
N LEU A 146 14.87 -5.34 -9.32
CA LEU A 146 13.61 -5.92 -8.86
C LEU A 146 12.46 -4.93 -9.01
N LEU A 147 12.66 -3.66 -8.63
CA LEU A 147 11.64 -2.62 -8.77
C LEU A 147 11.26 -2.41 -10.24
N LYS A 148 12.21 -2.28 -11.15
CA LYS A 148 11.94 -2.14 -12.60
C LYS A 148 11.15 -3.32 -13.17
N PHE A 149 11.43 -4.53 -12.72
CA PHE A 149 10.70 -5.71 -13.16
C PHE A 149 9.27 -5.75 -12.60
N TRP A 150 9.14 -5.62 -11.29
CA TRP A 150 7.85 -5.80 -10.62
C TRP A 150 6.92 -4.57 -10.70
N GLU A 151 7.49 -3.37 -10.80
CA GLU A 151 6.80 -2.07 -10.71
C GLU A 151 7.27 -1.11 -11.83
N PRO A 152 7.09 -1.45 -13.11
CA PRO A 152 7.82 -0.88 -14.24
C PRO A 152 7.72 0.64 -14.40
N ASN A 153 6.66 1.28 -13.90
CA ASN A 153 6.46 2.72 -14.03
C ASN A 153 6.41 3.45 -12.66
N ALA A 154 6.75 2.74 -11.58
CA ALA A 154 6.82 3.35 -10.26
C ALA A 154 8.23 3.95 -10.03
N PRO A 155 8.36 4.92 -9.10
CA PRO A 155 9.67 5.46 -8.72
C PRO A 155 10.61 4.37 -8.21
N LEU A 156 11.92 4.58 -8.42
CA LEU A 156 12.96 3.70 -7.90
C LEU A 156 13.22 3.97 -6.41
N PHE A 157 14.04 3.12 -5.78
CA PHE A 157 14.24 3.13 -4.33
C PHE A 157 14.67 4.50 -3.78
N GLN A 158 15.64 5.15 -4.39
CA GLN A 158 16.17 6.42 -3.88
C GLN A 158 15.14 7.55 -3.87
N GLU A 159 14.23 7.59 -4.82
CA GLU A 159 13.16 8.59 -4.83
C GLU A 159 12.14 8.34 -3.72
N ARG A 160 11.79 7.06 -3.47
CA ARG A 160 10.90 6.67 -2.38
C ARG A 160 11.53 6.97 -1.01
N LEU A 161 12.81 6.68 -0.85
CA LEU A 161 13.55 6.98 0.37
C LEU A 161 13.62 8.49 0.64
N LYS A 162 13.95 9.29 -0.37
CA LYS A 162 13.95 10.76 -0.26
C LYS A 162 12.57 11.31 0.09
N SER A 163 11.51 10.71 -0.43
CA SER A 163 10.14 11.09 -0.11
C SER A 163 9.78 10.79 1.35
N LEU A 164 10.21 9.63 1.86
CA LEU A 164 10.03 9.25 3.27
C LEU A 164 10.82 10.20 4.20
N GLN A 165 12.08 10.47 3.88
CA GLN A 165 12.93 11.41 4.62
C GLN A 165 12.33 12.82 4.63
N PHE A 166 11.80 13.28 3.50
CA PHE A 166 11.15 14.58 3.40
C PHE A 166 9.90 14.65 4.30
N ALA A 167 9.01 13.68 4.20
CA ALA A 167 7.79 13.65 5.01
C ALA A 167 8.12 13.58 6.52
N PHE A 168 9.09 12.75 6.92
CA PHE A 168 9.59 12.66 8.28
C PHE A 168 10.15 14.01 8.76
N LYS A 169 11.05 14.64 7.98
CA LYS A 169 11.63 15.95 8.30
C LYS A 169 10.58 17.05 8.45
N LYS A 170 9.49 16.95 7.70
CA LYS A 170 8.36 17.89 7.78
C LYS A 170 7.40 17.59 8.96
N GLY A 171 7.66 16.55 9.74
CA GLY A 171 6.89 16.19 10.93
C GLY A 171 5.56 15.49 10.65
N TYR A 172 5.39 14.87 9.47
CA TYR A 172 4.24 14.02 9.21
C TYR A 172 4.33 12.68 9.94
N LYS A 173 3.19 12.09 10.27
CA LYS A 173 3.12 10.68 10.64
C LYS A 173 3.50 9.83 9.44
N THR A 174 4.54 9.00 9.59
CA THR A 174 5.09 8.18 8.51
C THR A 174 5.01 6.71 8.83
N SER A 175 4.58 5.91 7.86
CA SER A 175 4.64 4.45 7.89
C SER A 175 5.12 3.92 6.54
N VAL A 176 5.61 2.69 6.53
CA VAL A 176 6.04 2.02 5.30
C VAL A 176 5.31 0.69 5.15
N SER A 177 4.89 0.40 3.93
CA SER A 177 4.42 -0.92 3.52
C SER A 177 5.46 -1.57 2.62
N ILE A 178 6.04 -2.66 3.09
CA ILE A 178 6.88 -3.59 2.32
C ILE A 178 5.99 -4.76 1.91
N GLU A 179 4.97 -4.45 1.08
CA GLU A 179 3.97 -5.42 0.62
C GLU A 179 3.74 -5.27 -0.89
N PRO A 180 4.18 -6.30 -1.64
CA PRO A 180 4.94 -7.46 -1.18
C PRO A 180 6.41 -7.11 -0.92
N PHE A 181 7.09 -7.77 0.02
CA PHE A 181 8.54 -7.69 0.05
C PHE A 181 9.13 -8.48 -1.13
N LEU A 182 10.07 -7.85 -1.86
CA LEU A 182 10.64 -8.44 -3.08
C LEU A 182 12.05 -8.99 -2.85
N ASP A 183 12.78 -8.41 -1.91
CA ASP A 183 14.12 -8.88 -1.52
C ASP A 183 14.03 -10.26 -0.83
N TYR A 184 15.06 -11.07 -0.97
CA TYR A 184 15.16 -12.32 -0.21
C TYR A 184 15.26 -12.01 1.29
N ASP A 185 16.17 -11.11 1.67
CA ASP A 185 16.28 -10.58 3.04
C ASP A 185 15.77 -9.14 3.08
N PRO A 186 14.64 -8.85 3.71
CA PRO A 186 14.13 -7.49 3.87
C PRO A 186 14.86 -6.66 4.93
N LYS A 187 15.79 -7.26 5.72
CA LYS A 187 16.44 -6.58 6.85
C LYS A 187 17.23 -5.33 6.44
N PRO A 188 18.06 -5.31 5.39
CA PRO A 188 18.78 -4.10 4.98
C PRO A 188 17.84 -2.96 4.61
N LEU A 189 16.70 -3.27 3.97
CA LEU A 189 15.68 -2.29 3.66
C LEU A 189 15.05 -1.73 4.94
N VAL A 190 14.63 -2.60 5.85
CA VAL A 190 14.04 -2.21 7.14
C VAL A 190 14.99 -1.34 7.93
N ASP A 191 16.26 -1.71 8.04
CA ASP A 191 17.28 -0.93 8.76
C ASP A 191 17.45 0.47 8.15
N THR A 192 17.42 0.57 6.82
CA THR A 192 17.56 1.85 6.11
C THR A 192 16.38 2.79 6.32
N ILE A 193 15.15 2.28 6.34
CA ILE A 193 13.95 3.12 6.43
C ILE A 193 13.48 3.39 7.85
N SER A 194 13.77 2.50 8.82
CA SER A 194 13.31 2.59 10.21
C SER A 194 13.56 3.92 10.91
N PRO A 195 14.69 4.62 10.69
CA PRO A 195 14.92 5.93 11.30
C PRO A 195 13.90 7.00 10.90
N TYR A 196 13.23 6.84 9.76
CA TYR A 196 12.30 7.81 9.19
C TYR A 196 10.82 7.39 9.32
N VAL A 197 10.55 6.29 10.04
CA VAL A 197 9.19 5.80 10.31
C VAL A 197 8.79 6.15 11.72
N THR A 198 7.69 6.91 11.87
CA THR A 198 7.15 7.26 13.20
C THR A 198 6.14 6.23 13.70
N GLU A 199 5.41 5.56 12.80
CA GLU A 199 4.30 4.68 13.16
C GLU A 199 4.66 3.20 13.02
N SER A 200 4.67 2.67 11.80
CA SER A 200 4.82 1.23 11.58
C SER A 200 5.41 0.87 10.21
N ILE A 201 6.08 -0.27 10.17
CA ILE A 201 6.58 -0.93 8.95
C ILE A 201 5.79 -2.23 8.79
N TRP A 202 5.04 -2.35 7.70
CA TRP A 202 4.21 -3.51 7.41
C TRP A 202 4.92 -4.45 6.45
N LEU A 203 5.07 -5.70 6.84
CA LEU A 203 5.60 -6.77 6.00
C LEU A 203 4.47 -7.65 5.48
N GLY A 204 4.45 -7.91 4.18
CA GLY A 204 3.46 -8.77 3.53
C GLY A 204 4.02 -9.50 2.32
N VAL A 205 3.38 -10.60 1.93
CA VAL A 205 3.72 -11.37 0.73
C VAL A 205 2.81 -11.01 -0.44
N MET A 206 3.22 -11.40 -1.64
CA MET A 206 2.43 -11.22 -2.87
C MET A 206 1.20 -12.15 -2.86
N ASN A 207 0.02 -11.55 -3.01
CA ASN A 207 -1.25 -12.30 -2.95
C ASN A 207 -1.51 -13.18 -4.18
N TYR A 208 -1.06 -12.74 -5.36
CA TYR A 208 -1.35 -13.42 -6.64
C TYR A 208 -0.05 -13.69 -7.39
N ILE A 209 0.48 -14.90 -7.23
CA ILE A 209 1.63 -15.39 -8.00
C ILE A 209 1.10 -16.37 -9.04
N PRO A 210 1.20 -16.06 -10.36
CA PRO A 210 0.76 -16.99 -11.40
C PRO A 210 1.51 -18.31 -11.30
N ARG A 211 0.78 -19.42 -11.36
CA ARG A 211 1.38 -20.78 -11.38
C ARG A 211 1.86 -21.17 -12.77
N ASN A 212 1.10 -20.77 -13.79
CA ASN A 212 1.32 -21.11 -15.21
C ASN A 212 1.32 -19.82 -16.06
N ASN A 213 1.71 -19.92 -17.31
CA ASN A 213 1.71 -18.83 -18.30
C ASN A 213 2.65 -17.66 -17.96
N VAL A 214 3.74 -17.94 -17.24
CA VAL A 214 4.84 -17.00 -17.05
C VAL A 214 5.72 -17.06 -18.31
N ARG A 215 6.08 -15.91 -18.87
CA ARG A 215 7.01 -15.86 -20.01
C ARG A 215 8.35 -16.47 -19.61
N LYS A 216 8.98 -17.25 -20.49
CA LYS A 216 10.25 -17.93 -20.23
C LYS A 216 11.32 -16.98 -19.66
N ALA A 217 11.41 -15.77 -20.18
CA ALA A 217 12.36 -14.76 -19.72
C ALA A 217 12.09 -14.23 -18.31
N ASP A 218 10.88 -14.41 -17.79
CA ASP A 218 10.46 -13.87 -16.47
C ASP A 218 10.48 -14.96 -15.37
N VAL A 219 10.69 -16.23 -15.73
CA VAL A 219 10.57 -17.38 -14.81
C VAL A 219 11.44 -17.23 -13.57
N SER A 220 12.70 -16.80 -13.72
CA SER A 220 13.63 -16.62 -12.61
C SER A 220 13.10 -15.67 -11.52
N TYR A 221 12.45 -14.57 -11.89
CA TYR A 221 11.85 -13.63 -10.94
C TYR A 221 10.71 -14.26 -10.15
N TYR A 222 9.85 -15.04 -10.82
CA TYR A 222 8.74 -15.71 -10.15
C TYR A 222 9.20 -16.86 -9.24
N ASP A 223 10.26 -17.59 -9.63
CA ASP A 223 10.84 -18.65 -8.81
C ASP A 223 11.53 -18.08 -7.57
N SER A 224 12.24 -16.95 -7.72
CA SER A 224 12.82 -16.23 -6.58
C SER A 224 11.73 -15.81 -5.58
N ILE A 225 10.64 -15.23 -6.05
CA ILE A 225 9.52 -14.83 -5.17
C ILE A 225 8.89 -16.05 -4.48
N ARG A 226 8.71 -17.19 -5.15
CA ARG A 226 8.18 -18.40 -4.50
C ARG A 226 9.12 -18.90 -3.41
N LYS A 227 10.43 -18.84 -3.65
CA LYS A 227 11.46 -19.19 -2.66
C LYS A 227 11.41 -18.23 -1.46
N ASN A 228 11.31 -16.91 -1.69
CA ASN A 228 11.22 -15.90 -0.65
C ASN A 228 10.00 -16.12 0.26
N TYR A 229 8.93 -16.74 -0.25
CA TYR A 229 7.68 -16.97 0.49
C TYR A 229 7.48 -18.42 0.90
N SER A 230 8.55 -19.23 0.96
CA SER A 230 8.48 -20.54 1.57
C SER A 230 8.21 -20.42 3.08
N ASP A 231 7.50 -21.38 3.66
CA ASP A 231 7.11 -21.33 5.07
C ASP A 231 8.35 -21.30 5.99
N MET A 232 9.41 -22.00 5.62
CA MET A 232 10.68 -22.00 6.36
C MET A 232 11.28 -20.58 6.38
N HIS A 233 11.41 -19.95 5.21
CA HIS A 233 12.00 -18.61 5.11
C HIS A 233 11.14 -17.54 5.77
N LEU A 234 9.81 -17.64 5.67
CA LEU A 234 8.91 -16.72 6.37
C LEU A 234 9.02 -16.83 7.90
N LYS A 235 9.28 -18.03 8.44
CA LYS A 235 9.57 -18.22 9.88
C LYS A 235 10.87 -17.52 10.28
N GLU A 236 11.93 -17.66 9.50
CA GLU A 236 13.22 -16.99 9.74
C GLU A 236 13.04 -15.44 9.74
N ILE A 237 12.31 -14.90 8.78
CA ILE A 237 11.98 -13.47 8.74
C ILE A 237 11.15 -13.06 9.96
N TYR A 238 10.16 -13.88 10.35
CA TYR A 238 9.34 -13.59 11.52
C TYR A 238 10.18 -13.55 12.79
N GLU A 239 11.06 -14.52 13.00
CA GLU A 239 11.97 -14.59 14.15
C GLU A 239 12.93 -13.38 14.19
N THR A 240 13.39 -12.93 13.01
CA THR A 240 14.27 -11.76 12.90
C THR A 240 13.61 -10.47 13.38
N PHE A 241 12.31 -10.33 13.15
CA PHE A 241 11.62 -9.04 13.34
C PHE A 241 10.52 -9.05 14.41
N ASN A 242 10.12 -10.17 14.99
CA ASN A 242 8.99 -10.26 15.91
C ASN A 242 9.15 -9.40 17.18
N ALA A 243 10.39 -9.17 17.61
CA ALA A 243 10.71 -8.29 18.73
C ALA A 243 10.78 -6.78 18.34
N CYS A 244 10.72 -6.44 17.07
CA CYS A 244 10.82 -5.04 16.63
C CYS A 244 9.48 -4.32 16.81
N PRO A 245 9.39 -3.28 17.66
CA PRO A 245 8.11 -2.66 18.01
C PRO A 245 7.43 -1.94 16.85
N LYS A 246 8.16 -1.55 15.81
CA LYS A 246 7.62 -0.90 14.61
C LYS A 246 7.09 -1.88 13.57
N ILE A 247 7.49 -3.16 13.63
CA ILE A 247 7.06 -4.16 12.63
C ILE A 247 5.61 -4.58 12.87
N ARG A 248 4.89 -4.73 11.78
CA ARG A 248 3.54 -5.28 11.72
C ARG A 248 3.45 -6.29 10.59
N TRP A 249 2.78 -7.38 10.84
CA TRP A 249 2.61 -8.47 9.90
C TRP A 249 1.26 -8.37 9.21
N LYS A 250 1.27 -8.46 7.88
CA LYS A 250 0.03 -8.52 7.09
C LYS A 250 -0.67 -9.87 7.28
N ASP A 251 -2.00 -9.86 7.09
CA ASP A 251 -2.83 -11.06 7.05
C ASP A 251 -2.23 -12.15 6.15
N SER A 252 -1.62 -11.77 5.04
CA SER A 252 -0.96 -12.67 4.08
C SER A 252 0.21 -13.47 4.68
N ILE A 253 0.95 -12.91 5.65
CA ILE A 253 2.00 -13.64 6.40
C ILE A 253 1.39 -14.37 7.59
N LYS A 254 0.51 -13.71 8.36
CA LYS A 254 -0.13 -14.31 9.53
C LYS A 254 -0.83 -15.63 9.19
N THR A 255 -1.56 -15.65 8.07
CA THR A 255 -2.25 -16.87 7.58
C THR A 255 -1.25 -17.97 7.25
N LYS A 256 -0.14 -17.65 6.58
CA LYS A 256 0.89 -18.66 6.21
C LYS A 256 1.60 -19.26 7.43
N LEU A 257 1.82 -18.44 8.45
CA LEU A 257 2.52 -18.87 9.67
C LEU A 257 1.57 -19.34 10.79
N ASN A 258 0.26 -19.43 10.53
CA ASN A 258 -0.78 -19.78 11.52
C ASN A 258 -0.72 -18.91 12.79
N LEU A 259 -0.48 -17.58 12.60
CA LEU A 259 -0.44 -16.61 13.69
C LEU A 259 -1.82 -15.96 13.96
N ILE A 260 -2.85 -16.42 13.28
CA ILE A 260 -4.25 -15.99 13.46
C ILE A 260 -4.95 -17.14 14.18
N GLU A 261 -5.35 -16.92 15.41
CA GLU A 261 -6.31 -17.77 16.12
C GLU A 261 -7.75 -17.39 15.77
#